data_50c2a7dbd2d4c65422f8c7c752eebe9d
#
_entry.id   50c2a7dbd2d4c65422f8c7c752eebe9d
#
_cell.length_a   1.000
_cell.length_b   1.000
_cell.length_c   1.000
_cell.angle_alpha   90.00
_cell.angle_beta   90.00
_cell.angle_gamma   90.00
#
_symmetry.space_group_name_H-M   'P 1'
#
loop_
_entity.id
_entity.type
_entity.pdbx_description
1 polymer ?
#
loop_
_entity_poly.entity_id
_entity_poly.type
_entity_poly.pdbx_seq_one_letter_code
_entity_poly.pdbx_strand_id
1 'polypeptide(L)'
;MLDKFNELPDWISRGLDDLFPNDNSGDSDQSFLKRLELSSVDKNPLRVKLGIDPTGTDIHIGHSILFRKLRAFQDAGHTAILIIGDFTARIGDPTGKSKTRIQLSKDEVESNALNYLEQLGLGKEPKDSLLDFSTPSRIEIRRNSEWLENLNLSKVIELLSNSTVGQMLAKEDFSNRYKSGTPISLHEFLYPLLQGYDSVAINSDVELGGTDQKFNIAMGRDLQRAFGQKPQFGMLLPILVGLDGTRKMSKSLDNIVGINEDSLSMYSKLEKVPDDLVFSYLNLLTNENLKELSSNPREVQKFMA
;
A
#
# COMPACT_ATOMS: atom_id res chain seq x y z
N MET A 1 16.23 10.77 10.41
CA MET A 1 14.85 10.64 9.85
C MET A 1 13.74 10.67 10.92
N LEU A 2 14.06 10.68 12.21
CA LEU A 2 13.08 10.57 13.31
C LEU A 2 12.29 11.85 13.63
N ASP A 3 12.65 13.01 13.08
CA ASP A 3 12.04 14.30 13.47
C ASP A 3 10.87 14.77 12.60
N LYS A 4 10.67 14.17 11.44
CA LYS A 4 9.69 14.66 10.45
C LYS A 4 8.22 14.47 10.89
N PHE A 5 7.96 13.51 11.77
CA PHE A 5 6.61 13.11 12.17
C PHE A 5 6.41 13.06 13.69
N ASN A 6 7.17 13.85 14.46
CA ASN A 6 7.14 13.85 15.92
C ASN A 6 5.80 14.25 16.54
N GLU A 7 4.95 14.94 15.79
CA GLU A 7 3.61 15.32 16.24
C GLU A 7 2.58 14.19 16.08
N LEU A 8 2.90 13.17 15.28
CA LEU A 8 2.03 12.03 15.05
C LEU A 8 2.19 10.99 16.18
N PRO A 9 1.10 10.30 16.56
CA PRO A 9 1.21 9.14 17.44
C PRO A 9 2.21 8.10 16.92
N ASP A 10 2.94 7.43 17.80
CA ASP A 10 3.99 6.45 17.44
C ASP A 10 3.49 5.36 16.50
N TRP A 11 2.27 4.88 16.67
CA TRP A 11 1.67 3.86 15.81
C TRP A 11 1.45 4.34 14.37
N ILE A 12 1.38 5.66 14.14
CA ILE A 12 1.32 6.28 12.81
C ILE A 12 2.72 6.57 12.28
N SER A 13 3.55 7.23 13.10
CA SER A 13 4.87 7.72 12.68
C SER A 13 5.86 6.60 12.39
N ARG A 14 5.76 5.47 13.12
CA ARG A 14 6.67 4.34 12.96
C ARG A 14 6.67 3.78 11.53
N GLY A 15 7.85 3.76 10.91
CA GLY A 15 8.04 3.24 9.55
C GLY A 15 7.41 4.11 8.46
N LEU A 16 6.92 5.32 8.78
CA LEU A 16 6.38 6.24 7.81
C LEU A 16 7.51 6.96 7.05
N ASP A 17 7.44 6.98 5.73
CA ASP A 17 8.39 7.69 4.87
C ASP A 17 7.86 9.06 4.46
N ASP A 18 6.61 9.12 4.00
CA ASP A 18 5.97 10.36 3.61
C ASP A 18 4.47 10.37 3.95
N LEU A 19 3.96 11.55 4.24
CA LEU A 19 2.54 11.84 4.45
C LEU A 19 2.19 13.10 3.67
N PHE A 20 1.21 13.02 2.79
CA PHE A 20 0.82 14.17 1.98
C PHE A 20 -0.71 14.32 1.86
N PRO A 21 -1.22 15.56 1.77
CA PRO A 21 -0.45 16.79 1.84
C PRO A 21 0.21 16.93 3.21
N ASN A 22 1.40 17.51 3.23
CA ASN A 22 2.06 17.89 4.45
C ASN A 22 1.82 19.40 4.64
N ASP A 23 0.71 19.74 5.26
CA ASP A 23 0.33 21.12 5.50
C ASP A 23 0.04 21.35 6.98
N ASN A 24 0.75 22.32 7.55
CA ASN A 24 0.61 22.77 8.94
C ASN A 24 -0.37 23.95 9.05
N SER A 25 -1.19 24.23 8.03
CA SER A 25 -2.13 25.38 8.00
C SER A 25 -3.26 25.31 9.03
N GLY A 26 -3.44 24.15 9.67
CA GLY A 26 -4.55 23.93 10.60
C GLY A 26 -5.91 23.70 9.92
N ASP A 27 -5.94 23.68 8.59
CA ASP A 27 -7.11 23.29 7.80
C ASP A 27 -7.28 21.76 7.89
N SER A 28 -8.48 21.30 8.29
CA SER A 28 -8.77 19.86 8.44
C SER A 28 -8.64 19.06 7.13
N ASP A 29 -8.77 19.75 5.98
CA ASP A 29 -8.64 19.09 4.68
C ASP A 29 -7.17 18.94 4.24
N GLN A 30 -6.26 19.62 4.92
CA GLN A 30 -4.82 19.62 4.66
C GLN A 30 -4.00 19.16 5.87
N SER A 31 -4.57 19.13 7.08
CA SER A 31 -3.93 18.63 8.28
C SER A 31 -4.45 17.24 8.66
N PHE A 32 -3.59 16.24 8.58
CA PHE A 32 -3.96 14.88 8.97
C PHE A 32 -4.31 14.77 10.47
N LEU A 33 -3.53 15.42 11.34
CA LEU A 33 -3.79 15.44 12.78
C LEU A 33 -5.20 15.99 13.08
N LYS A 34 -5.57 17.08 12.42
CA LYS A 34 -6.89 17.66 12.59
C LYS A 34 -8.00 16.71 12.15
N ARG A 35 -7.80 16.00 11.04
CA ARG A 35 -8.77 14.99 10.58
C ARG A 35 -8.86 13.81 11.55
N LEU A 36 -7.73 13.37 12.10
CA LEU A 36 -7.68 12.31 13.10
C LEU A 36 -8.43 12.71 14.39
N GLU A 37 -8.21 13.93 14.89
CA GLU A 37 -8.93 14.48 16.05
C GLU A 37 -10.44 14.51 15.80
N LEU A 38 -10.87 15.08 14.67
CA LEU A 38 -12.29 15.17 14.31
C LEU A 38 -12.94 13.79 14.21
N SER A 39 -12.24 12.80 13.67
CA SER A 39 -12.76 11.43 13.59
C SER A 39 -13.08 10.84 14.97
N SER A 40 -12.29 11.19 15.98
CA SER A 40 -12.48 10.75 17.36
C SER A 40 -13.63 11.50 18.03
N VAL A 41 -13.71 12.83 17.84
CA VAL A 41 -14.77 13.69 18.40
C VAL A 41 -16.13 13.34 17.82
N ASP A 42 -16.21 13.19 16.49
CA ASP A 42 -17.47 12.95 15.77
C ASP A 42 -17.87 11.45 15.81
N LYS A 43 -17.03 10.60 16.40
CA LYS A 43 -17.21 9.13 16.40
C LYS A 43 -17.39 8.57 14.97
N ASN A 44 -16.72 9.20 14.02
CA ASN A 44 -16.72 8.80 12.61
C ASN A 44 -15.35 8.24 12.23
N PRO A 45 -15.16 6.92 12.26
CA PRO A 45 -13.87 6.30 11.97
C PRO A 45 -13.35 6.69 10.59
N LEU A 46 -12.05 6.96 10.48
CA LEU A 46 -11.41 7.16 9.19
C LEU A 46 -11.51 5.89 8.34
N ARG A 47 -11.76 6.07 7.07
CA ARG A 47 -11.77 5.03 6.05
C ARG A 47 -10.39 4.91 5.41
N VAL A 48 -9.65 3.89 5.82
CA VAL A 48 -8.24 3.69 5.45
C VAL A 48 -8.12 2.63 4.37
N LYS A 49 -7.79 3.05 3.18
CA LYS A 49 -7.69 2.21 1.97
C LYS A 49 -6.29 1.61 1.82
N LEU A 50 -6.25 0.33 1.47
CA LEU A 50 -5.10 -0.34 0.88
C LEU A 50 -5.56 -1.18 -0.30
N GLY A 51 -5.04 -0.90 -1.49
CA GLY A 51 -5.28 -1.70 -2.69
C GLY A 51 -4.18 -2.74 -2.89
N ILE A 52 -4.58 -3.93 -3.31
CA ILE A 52 -3.66 -4.99 -3.69
C ILE A 52 -4.17 -5.70 -4.94
N ASP A 53 -3.33 -5.75 -5.97
CA ASP A 53 -3.59 -6.52 -7.18
C ASP A 53 -3.10 -7.97 -6.97
N PRO A 54 -3.98 -8.98 -7.07
CA PRO A 54 -3.62 -10.38 -6.85
C PRO A 54 -2.87 -10.96 -8.07
N THR A 55 -1.69 -10.42 -8.35
CA THR A 55 -0.87 -10.76 -9.52
C THR A 55 0.09 -11.94 -9.30
N GLY A 56 -0.02 -12.62 -8.18
CA GLY A 56 0.78 -13.80 -7.81
C GLY A 56 0.16 -14.54 -6.64
N THR A 57 0.71 -15.70 -6.29
CA THR A 57 0.12 -16.60 -5.28
C THR A 57 0.46 -16.23 -3.83
N ASP A 58 1.59 -15.57 -3.56
CA ASP A 58 2.07 -15.45 -2.18
C ASP A 58 2.36 -14.01 -1.79
N ILE A 59 2.22 -13.74 -0.52
CA ILE A 59 2.63 -12.50 0.12
C ILE A 59 4.02 -12.73 0.74
N HIS A 60 4.89 -11.72 0.70
CA HIS A 60 6.18 -11.74 1.39
C HIS A 60 6.23 -10.66 2.46
N ILE A 61 7.21 -10.72 3.36
CA ILE A 61 7.32 -9.79 4.50
C ILE A 61 7.41 -8.32 4.08
N GLY A 62 7.85 -8.00 2.86
CA GLY A 62 7.80 -6.63 2.34
C GLY A 62 6.36 -6.09 2.20
N HIS A 63 5.41 -6.94 1.85
CA HIS A 63 3.98 -6.54 1.81
C HIS A 63 3.41 -6.37 3.23
N SER A 64 3.90 -7.14 4.20
CA SER A 64 3.38 -7.07 5.58
C SER A 64 3.54 -5.69 6.21
N ILE A 65 4.47 -4.87 5.76
CA ILE A 65 4.66 -3.49 6.22
C ILE A 65 3.37 -2.67 6.07
N LEU A 66 2.74 -2.76 4.89
CA LEU A 66 1.48 -2.06 4.61
C LEU A 66 0.32 -2.64 5.41
N PHE A 67 0.23 -3.97 5.51
CA PHE A 67 -0.82 -4.63 6.29
C PHE A 67 -0.69 -4.36 7.79
N ARG A 68 0.53 -4.31 8.33
CA ARG A 68 0.78 -3.91 9.72
C ARG A 68 0.33 -2.47 9.99
N LYS A 69 0.58 -1.56 9.06
CA LYS A 69 0.10 -0.18 9.17
C LYS A 69 -1.43 -0.13 9.10
N LEU A 70 -2.05 -0.87 8.20
CA LEU A 70 -3.50 -0.96 8.10
C LEU A 70 -4.12 -1.55 9.37
N ARG A 71 -3.49 -2.59 9.95
CA ARG A 71 -3.86 -3.17 11.23
C ARG A 71 -3.77 -2.17 12.38
N ALA A 72 -2.74 -1.34 12.44
CA ALA A 72 -2.62 -0.32 13.46
C ALA A 72 -3.79 0.69 13.43
N PHE A 73 -4.30 1.01 12.24
CA PHE A 73 -5.53 1.79 12.12
C PHE A 73 -6.77 1.05 12.61
N GLN A 74 -6.90 -0.25 12.35
CA GLN A 74 -7.99 -1.07 12.93
C GLN A 74 -7.94 -1.06 14.45
N ASP A 75 -6.76 -1.29 15.03
CA ASP A 75 -6.55 -1.33 16.48
C ASP A 75 -6.86 0.02 17.13
N ALA A 76 -6.60 1.12 16.41
CA ALA A 76 -6.97 2.48 16.82
C ALA A 76 -8.46 2.82 16.63
N GLY A 77 -9.28 1.89 16.12
CA GLY A 77 -10.72 2.06 15.99
C GLY A 77 -11.21 2.57 14.63
N HIS A 78 -10.33 2.67 13.65
CA HIS A 78 -10.67 3.08 12.28
C HIS A 78 -11.08 1.89 11.40
N THR A 79 -11.64 2.17 10.23
CA THR A 79 -12.09 1.16 9.26
C THR A 79 -11.02 0.91 8.22
N ALA A 80 -10.41 -0.26 8.24
CA ALA A 80 -9.54 -0.74 7.18
C ALA A 80 -10.38 -1.15 5.97
N ILE A 81 -10.00 -0.69 4.78
CA ILE A 81 -10.65 -1.07 3.52
C ILE A 81 -9.60 -1.71 2.64
N LEU A 82 -9.66 -3.02 2.56
CA LEU A 82 -8.82 -3.81 1.66
C LEU A 82 -9.50 -3.92 0.30
N ILE A 83 -8.91 -3.28 -0.71
CA ILE A 83 -9.38 -3.40 -2.10
C ILE A 83 -8.60 -4.50 -2.79
N ILE A 84 -9.30 -5.53 -3.20
CA ILE A 84 -8.80 -6.53 -4.13
C ILE A 84 -8.96 -5.97 -5.54
N GLY A 85 -7.84 -5.67 -6.19
CA GLY A 85 -7.79 -5.13 -7.54
C GLY A 85 -8.02 -6.21 -8.60
N ASP A 86 -9.18 -6.86 -8.57
CA ASP A 86 -9.52 -7.95 -9.50
C ASP A 86 -9.76 -7.43 -10.93
N PHE A 87 -10.18 -6.18 -11.08
CA PHE A 87 -10.26 -5.53 -12.38
C PHE A 87 -8.90 -4.97 -12.81
N THR A 88 -8.21 -4.25 -11.92
CA THR A 88 -6.93 -3.59 -12.21
C THR A 88 -5.79 -4.58 -12.44
N ALA A 89 -5.80 -5.74 -11.80
CA ALA A 89 -4.83 -6.82 -12.05
C ALA A 89 -4.80 -7.28 -13.51
N ARG A 90 -5.91 -7.15 -14.23
CA ARG A 90 -6.02 -7.48 -15.66
C ARG A 90 -5.34 -6.44 -16.56
N ILE A 91 -5.17 -5.21 -16.07
CA ILE A 91 -4.40 -4.16 -16.74
C ILE A 91 -2.93 -4.26 -16.31
N GLY A 92 -2.71 -4.39 -15.01
CA GLY A 92 -1.42 -4.45 -14.33
C GLY A 92 -0.83 -3.06 -14.05
N ASP A 93 -0.38 -2.87 -12.81
CA ASP A 93 0.31 -1.63 -12.40
C ASP A 93 1.58 -1.42 -13.25
N PRO A 94 1.72 -0.30 -13.96
CA PRO A 94 2.92 0.04 -14.71
C PRO A 94 4.12 0.38 -13.81
N THR A 95 3.92 0.59 -12.51
CA THR A 95 4.95 1.02 -11.55
C THR A 95 6.11 0.04 -11.47
N GLY A 96 7.33 0.53 -11.67
CA GLY A 96 8.56 -0.25 -11.61
C GLY A 96 8.72 -1.29 -12.73
N LYS A 97 8.01 -1.13 -13.84
CA LYS A 97 8.05 -2.08 -14.97
C LYS A 97 8.58 -1.44 -16.24
N SER A 98 9.45 -2.16 -16.93
CA SER A 98 10.00 -1.77 -18.23
C SER A 98 9.16 -2.26 -19.43
N LYS A 99 8.18 -3.15 -19.17
CA LYS A 99 7.33 -3.78 -20.21
C LYS A 99 5.91 -3.94 -19.70
N THR A 100 4.94 -3.95 -20.61
CA THR A 100 3.53 -4.28 -20.33
C THR A 100 3.41 -5.69 -19.73
N ARG A 101 2.59 -5.83 -18.69
CA ARG A 101 2.34 -7.13 -18.04
C ARG A 101 1.50 -8.06 -18.91
N ILE A 102 1.71 -9.35 -18.72
CA ILE A 102 0.79 -10.38 -19.25
C ILE A 102 -0.50 -10.28 -18.44
N GLN A 103 -1.63 -10.22 -19.14
CA GLN A 103 -2.94 -10.18 -18.51
C GLN A 103 -3.28 -11.53 -17.90
N LEU A 104 -3.72 -11.53 -16.64
CA LEU A 104 -4.23 -12.72 -15.96
C LEU A 104 -5.70 -12.98 -16.35
N SER A 105 -6.09 -14.23 -16.34
CA SER A 105 -7.50 -14.61 -16.46
C SER A 105 -8.27 -14.25 -15.18
N LYS A 106 -9.60 -14.18 -15.29
CA LYS A 106 -10.47 -13.90 -14.14
C LYS A 106 -10.33 -14.97 -13.04
N ASP A 107 -10.21 -16.24 -13.44
CA ASP A 107 -10.11 -17.37 -12.52
C ASP A 107 -8.76 -17.37 -11.77
N GLU A 108 -7.68 -17.01 -12.44
CA GLU A 108 -6.35 -16.85 -11.79
C GLU A 108 -6.36 -15.72 -10.77
N VAL A 109 -6.97 -14.57 -11.12
CA VAL A 109 -7.10 -13.42 -10.22
C VAL A 109 -7.94 -13.80 -8.99
N GLU A 110 -9.05 -14.52 -9.18
CA GLU A 110 -9.92 -14.98 -8.08
C GLU A 110 -9.18 -15.94 -7.15
N SER A 111 -8.51 -16.94 -7.70
CA SER A 111 -7.72 -17.91 -6.91
C SER A 111 -6.61 -17.22 -6.10
N ASN A 112 -5.90 -16.27 -6.72
CA ASN A 112 -4.86 -15.50 -6.04
C ASN A 112 -5.45 -14.61 -4.94
N ALA A 113 -6.61 -14.00 -5.16
CA ALA A 113 -7.28 -13.15 -4.18
C ALA A 113 -7.67 -13.93 -2.91
N LEU A 114 -8.26 -15.11 -3.08
CA LEU A 114 -8.61 -15.99 -1.96
C LEU A 114 -7.35 -16.39 -1.16
N ASN A 115 -6.30 -16.79 -1.85
CA ASN A 115 -5.03 -17.16 -1.23
C ASN A 115 -4.41 -15.95 -0.46
N TYR A 116 -4.52 -14.73 -0.97
CA TYR A 116 -4.07 -13.54 -0.24
C TYR A 116 -4.86 -13.33 1.06
N LEU A 117 -6.17 -13.45 1.02
CA LEU A 117 -7.00 -13.28 2.21
C LEU A 117 -6.68 -14.33 3.29
N GLU A 118 -6.46 -15.59 2.90
CA GLU A 118 -6.03 -16.65 3.81
C GLU A 118 -4.67 -16.33 4.45
N GLN A 119 -3.71 -15.86 3.67
CA GLN A 119 -2.39 -15.45 4.16
C GLN A 119 -2.47 -14.25 5.11
N LEU A 120 -3.41 -13.34 4.91
CA LEU A 120 -3.65 -12.20 5.79
C LEU A 120 -4.34 -12.59 7.10
N GLY A 121 -4.82 -13.82 7.20
CA GLY A 121 -5.41 -14.38 8.40
C GLY A 121 -6.93 -14.47 8.38
N LEU A 122 -7.56 -14.46 7.21
CA LEU A 122 -9.00 -14.71 7.11
C LEU A 122 -9.33 -16.09 7.72
N GLY A 123 -10.26 -16.08 8.69
CA GLY A 123 -10.66 -17.31 9.43
C GLY A 123 -9.74 -17.69 10.59
N LYS A 124 -8.71 -16.89 10.89
CA LYS A 124 -7.83 -17.06 12.05
C LYS A 124 -8.19 -16.10 13.19
N GLU A 125 -7.67 -16.37 14.39
CA GLU A 125 -7.78 -15.43 15.51
C GLU A 125 -7.00 -14.13 15.23
N PRO A 126 -7.46 -12.95 15.72
CA PRO A 126 -6.79 -11.67 15.45
C PRO A 126 -5.32 -11.62 15.86
N LYS A 127 -4.91 -12.35 16.90
CA LYS A 127 -3.52 -12.44 17.36
C LYS A 127 -2.59 -13.16 16.39
N ASP A 128 -3.17 -14.05 15.56
CA ASP A 128 -2.46 -14.91 14.59
C ASP A 128 -2.65 -14.39 13.15
N SER A 129 -3.14 -13.14 13.00
CA SER A 129 -3.54 -12.54 11.72
C SER A 129 -2.84 -11.21 11.49
N LEU A 130 -2.49 -10.91 10.24
CA LEU A 130 -1.99 -9.59 9.85
C LEU A 130 -3.11 -8.54 9.91
N LEU A 131 -4.36 -8.91 9.62
CA LEU A 131 -5.54 -8.05 9.74
C LEU A 131 -6.58 -8.70 10.66
N ASP A 132 -7.33 -7.87 11.39
CA ASP A 132 -8.48 -8.34 12.18
C ASP A 132 -9.71 -8.46 11.30
N PHE A 133 -10.13 -9.69 11.02
CA PHE A 133 -11.35 -10.02 10.29
C PHE A 133 -12.54 -10.31 11.22
N SER A 134 -12.33 -10.37 12.52
CA SER A 134 -13.36 -10.73 13.51
C SER A 134 -14.28 -9.56 13.87
N THR A 135 -13.86 -8.33 13.61
CA THR A 135 -14.60 -7.12 13.95
C THR A 135 -15.17 -6.46 12.68
N PRO A 136 -16.42 -6.80 12.25
CA PRO A 136 -16.96 -6.37 10.95
C PRO A 136 -17.03 -4.84 10.75
N SER A 137 -17.14 -4.08 11.83
CA SER A 137 -17.15 -2.60 11.76
C SER A 137 -15.77 -1.99 11.47
N ARG A 138 -14.69 -2.78 11.53
CA ARG A 138 -13.30 -2.32 11.37
C ARG A 138 -12.61 -2.84 10.12
N ILE A 139 -13.31 -3.64 9.32
CA ILE A 139 -12.77 -4.21 8.07
C ILE A 139 -13.84 -4.23 6.98
N GLU A 140 -13.50 -3.74 5.81
CA GLU A 140 -14.25 -3.94 4.57
C GLU A 140 -13.32 -4.60 3.56
N ILE A 141 -13.74 -5.70 2.96
CA ILE A 141 -13.08 -6.32 1.82
C ILE A 141 -13.91 -5.97 0.60
N ARG A 142 -13.33 -5.24 -0.35
CA ARG A 142 -14.02 -4.78 -1.54
C ARG A 142 -13.27 -5.23 -2.79
N ARG A 143 -14.00 -5.47 -3.84
CA ARG A 143 -13.43 -5.77 -5.17
C ARG A 143 -13.63 -4.56 -6.06
N ASN A 144 -12.60 -4.10 -6.74
CA ASN A 144 -12.77 -2.92 -7.58
C ASN A 144 -13.58 -3.20 -8.86
N SER A 145 -13.81 -4.46 -9.24
CA SER A 145 -14.80 -4.83 -10.23
C SER A 145 -16.23 -4.39 -9.88
N GLU A 146 -16.57 -4.25 -8.57
CA GLU A 146 -17.89 -3.80 -8.11
C GLU A 146 -18.31 -2.46 -8.75
N TRP A 147 -17.37 -1.57 -8.99
CA TRP A 147 -17.62 -0.26 -9.61
C TRP A 147 -16.97 -0.10 -10.98
N LEU A 148 -15.82 -0.71 -11.23
CA LEU A 148 -15.08 -0.52 -12.49
C LEU A 148 -15.72 -1.26 -13.67
N GLU A 149 -16.28 -2.46 -13.47
CA GLU A 149 -17.00 -3.20 -14.54
C GLU A 149 -18.27 -2.47 -14.99
N ASN A 150 -18.84 -1.61 -14.15
CA ASN A 150 -20.04 -0.85 -14.43
C ASN A 150 -19.77 0.53 -15.07
N LEU A 151 -18.51 0.90 -15.30
CA LEU A 151 -18.17 2.15 -15.95
C LEU A 151 -18.55 2.08 -17.45
N ASN A 152 -19.50 2.89 -17.84
CA ASN A 152 -19.79 3.07 -19.25
C ASN A 152 -18.78 4.02 -19.91
N LEU A 153 -18.79 4.07 -21.26
CA LEU A 153 -17.85 4.89 -22.02
C LEU A 153 -17.88 6.37 -21.62
N SER A 154 -19.06 6.92 -21.33
CA SER A 154 -19.21 8.32 -20.90
C SER A 154 -18.45 8.58 -19.59
N LYS A 155 -18.54 7.65 -18.62
CA LYS A 155 -17.85 7.75 -17.34
C LYS A 155 -16.34 7.57 -17.50
N VAL A 156 -15.90 6.70 -18.41
CA VAL A 156 -14.46 6.56 -18.74
C VAL A 156 -13.93 7.85 -19.37
N ILE A 157 -14.68 8.50 -20.27
CA ILE A 157 -14.29 9.80 -20.83
C ILE A 157 -14.23 10.87 -19.75
N GLU A 158 -15.18 10.90 -18.81
CA GLU A 158 -15.15 11.80 -17.66
C GLU A 158 -13.89 11.59 -16.80
N LEU A 159 -13.52 10.34 -16.51
CA LEU A 159 -12.26 10.04 -15.78
C LEU A 159 -11.04 10.54 -16.55
N LEU A 160 -10.95 10.25 -17.83
CA LEU A 160 -9.83 10.69 -18.68
C LEU A 160 -9.72 12.20 -18.76
N SER A 161 -10.84 12.95 -18.71
CA SER A 161 -10.84 14.41 -18.77
C SER A 161 -10.23 15.08 -17.53
N ASN A 162 -10.07 14.34 -16.44
CA ASN A 162 -9.44 14.84 -15.20
C ASN A 162 -7.91 14.72 -15.20
N SER A 163 -7.30 14.29 -16.29
CA SER A 163 -5.85 14.21 -16.40
C SER A 163 -5.37 14.53 -17.81
N THR A 164 -4.12 14.94 -17.92
CA THR A 164 -3.48 15.24 -19.19
C THR A 164 -2.34 14.26 -19.49
N VAL A 165 -1.97 14.10 -20.76
CA VAL A 165 -0.80 13.30 -21.16
C VAL A 165 0.46 13.80 -20.45
N GLY A 166 0.62 15.11 -20.29
CA GLY A 166 1.76 15.70 -19.58
C GLY A 166 1.83 15.27 -18.12
N GLN A 167 0.68 15.22 -17.42
CA GLN A 167 0.61 14.73 -16.04
C GLN A 167 0.95 13.22 -15.98
N MET A 168 0.43 12.41 -16.90
CA MET A 168 0.78 10.98 -16.94
C MET A 168 2.28 10.77 -17.19
N LEU A 169 2.88 11.54 -18.07
CA LEU A 169 4.34 11.50 -18.34
C LEU A 169 5.19 12.08 -17.20
N ALA A 170 4.60 12.71 -16.19
CA ALA A 170 5.30 13.09 -14.95
C ALA A 170 5.59 11.89 -14.05
N LYS A 171 4.87 10.75 -14.20
CA LYS A 171 5.21 9.49 -13.54
C LYS A 171 6.54 8.98 -14.10
N GLU A 172 7.49 8.68 -13.20
CA GLU A 172 8.87 8.35 -13.56
C GLU A 172 8.96 7.20 -14.59
N ASP A 173 8.20 6.12 -14.37
CA ASP A 173 8.21 4.95 -15.25
C ASP A 173 7.75 5.30 -16.67
N PHE A 174 6.68 6.09 -16.80
CA PHE A 174 6.21 6.55 -18.09
C PHE A 174 7.20 7.53 -18.75
N SER A 175 7.77 8.45 -17.95
CA SER A 175 8.80 9.38 -18.43
C SER A 175 10.01 8.64 -19.01
N ASN A 176 10.51 7.64 -18.27
CA ASN A 176 11.69 6.88 -18.67
C ASN A 176 11.41 6.06 -19.95
N ARG A 177 10.25 5.40 -20.01
CA ARG A 177 9.84 4.66 -21.23
C ARG A 177 9.65 5.58 -22.42
N TYR A 178 8.99 6.71 -22.24
CA TYR A 178 8.80 7.70 -23.30
C TYR A 178 10.14 8.22 -23.85
N LYS A 179 11.07 8.60 -22.96
CA LYS A 179 12.40 9.09 -23.34
C LYS A 179 13.26 8.03 -24.03
N SER A 180 13.11 6.77 -23.63
CA SER A 180 13.86 5.66 -24.25
C SER A 180 13.23 5.12 -25.54
N GLY A 181 12.06 5.66 -25.96
CA GLY A 181 11.33 5.15 -27.11
C GLY A 181 10.65 3.79 -26.85
N THR A 182 10.57 3.35 -25.60
CA THR A 182 9.87 2.11 -25.23
C THR A 182 8.34 2.35 -25.31
N PRO A 183 7.58 1.52 -26.04
CA PRO A 183 6.15 1.71 -26.22
C PRO A 183 5.39 1.77 -24.88
N ILE A 184 4.41 2.67 -24.81
CA ILE A 184 3.45 2.77 -23.72
C ILE A 184 2.06 2.57 -24.34
N SER A 185 1.34 1.56 -23.90
CA SER A 185 -0.03 1.32 -24.38
C SER A 185 -1.02 2.25 -23.69
N LEU A 186 -2.02 2.74 -24.42
CA LEU A 186 -2.98 3.72 -23.89
C LEU A 186 -3.74 3.23 -22.65
N HIS A 187 -4.01 1.91 -22.56
CA HIS A 187 -4.70 1.35 -21.38
C HIS A 187 -3.84 1.44 -20.11
N GLU A 188 -2.51 1.55 -20.21
CA GLU A 188 -1.63 1.71 -19.06
C GLU A 188 -1.84 3.08 -18.37
N PHE A 189 -2.22 4.12 -19.12
CA PHE A 189 -2.60 5.42 -18.56
C PHE A 189 -3.92 5.39 -17.79
N LEU A 190 -4.77 4.38 -18.03
CA LEU A 190 -5.99 4.22 -17.24
C LEU A 190 -5.69 3.73 -15.82
N TYR A 191 -4.63 2.96 -15.61
CA TYR A 191 -4.36 2.34 -14.30
C TYR A 191 -4.35 3.35 -13.14
N PRO A 192 -3.58 4.47 -13.17
CA PRO A 192 -3.60 5.47 -12.11
C PRO A 192 -4.99 6.10 -11.88
N LEU A 193 -5.77 6.27 -12.95
CA LEU A 193 -7.13 6.82 -12.87
C LEU A 193 -8.10 5.83 -12.23
N LEU A 194 -8.00 4.53 -12.55
CA LEU A 194 -8.84 3.50 -11.98
C LEU A 194 -8.52 3.29 -10.49
N GLN A 195 -7.24 3.23 -10.11
CA GLN A 195 -6.83 3.20 -8.71
C GLN A 195 -7.30 4.45 -7.96
N GLY A 196 -7.23 5.61 -8.60
CA GLY A 196 -7.74 6.86 -8.05
C GLY A 196 -9.27 6.84 -7.90
N TYR A 197 -9.99 6.26 -8.83
CA TYR A 197 -11.44 6.10 -8.76
C TYR A 197 -11.89 5.12 -7.67
N ASP A 198 -11.08 4.14 -7.31
CA ASP A 198 -11.31 3.30 -6.12
C ASP A 198 -11.49 4.18 -4.87
N SER A 199 -10.66 5.23 -4.70
CA SER A 199 -10.75 6.15 -3.58
C SER A 199 -12.05 6.96 -3.59
N VAL A 200 -12.52 7.35 -4.78
CA VAL A 200 -13.83 8.00 -4.97
C VAL A 200 -14.97 7.05 -4.60
N ALA A 201 -14.94 5.81 -5.12
CA ALA A 201 -16.00 4.82 -4.92
C ALA A 201 -16.23 4.48 -3.44
N ILE A 202 -15.16 4.45 -2.64
CA ILE A 202 -15.24 4.11 -1.21
C ILE A 202 -15.21 5.31 -0.28
N ASN A 203 -15.12 6.55 -0.76
CA ASN A 203 -14.91 7.75 0.06
C ASN A 203 -13.74 7.60 1.02
N SER A 204 -12.56 7.27 0.51
CA SER A 204 -11.36 7.05 1.32
C SER A 204 -10.89 8.33 2.01
N ASP A 205 -10.53 8.25 3.30
CA ASP A 205 -9.88 9.34 4.06
C ASP A 205 -8.35 9.24 4.02
N VAL A 206 -7.82 8.02 3.94
CA VAL A 206 -6.39 7.72 3.89
C VAL A 206 -6.14 6.60 2.90
N GLU A 207 -5.12 6.74 2.07
CA GLU A 207 -4.63 5.64 1.24
C GLU A 207 -3.19 5.30 1.61
N LEU A 208 -2.95 4.02 1.94
CA LEU A 208 -1.63 3.48 2.21
C LEU A 208 -1.00 2.96 0.92
N GLY A 209 0.32 3.16 0.79
CA GLY A 209 1.08 2.60 -0.32
C GLY A 209 2.57 2.61 -0.08
N GLY A 210 3.32 1.89 -0.91
CA GLY A 210 4.76 2.04 -0.98
C GLY A 210 5.15 3.41 -1.55
N THR A 211 6.40 3.83 -1.35
CA THR A 211 6.91 5.11 -1.88
C THR A 211 6.75 5.25 -3.40
N ASP A 212 6.71 4.13 -4.11
CA ASP A 212 6.47 4.06 -5.55
C ASP A 212 5.00 4.35 -5.96
N GLN A 213 4.06 4.35 -5.01
CA GLN A 213 2.63 4.59 -5.25
C GLN A 213 2.22 6.07 -5.13
N LYS A 214 3.16 6.98 -4.82
CA LYS A 214 2.87 8.41 -4.59
C LYS A 214 2.04 9.04 -5.71
N PHE A 215 2.41 8.78 -6.95
CA PHE A 215 1.69 9.31 -8.12
C PHE A 215 0.24 8.81 -8.19
N ASN A 216 0.03 7.51 -8.03
CA ASN A 216 -1.30 6.91 -8.12
C ASN A 216 -2.21 7.40 -6.98
N ILE A 217 -1.67 7.52 -5.76
CA ILE A 217 -2.40 8.04 -4.61
C ILE A 217 -2.74 9.52 -4.78
N ALA A 218 -1.83 10.32 -5.35
CA ALA A 218 -2.10 11.73 -5.66
C ALA A 218 -3.23 11.87 -6.70
N MET A 219 -3.27 10.98 -7.70
CA MET A 219 -4.37 10.92 -8.67
C MET A 219 -5.72 10.68 -7.97
N GLY A 220 -5.77 9.80 -6.96
CA GLY A 220 -6.97 9.57 -6.14
C GLY A 220 -7.46 10.85 -5.46
N ARG A 221 -6.56 11.65 -4.91
CA ARG A 221 -6.87 12.95 -4.31
C ARG A 221 -7.49 13.93 -5.31
N ASP A 222 -6.90 13.99 -6.50
CA ASP A 222 -7.36 14.91 -7.55
C ASP A 222 -8.75 14.48 -8.07
N LEU A 223 -8.98 13.19 -8.26
CA LEU A 223 -10.30 12.66 -8.61
C LEU A 223 -11.34 12.92 -7.51
N GLN A 224 -11.02 12.70 -6.24
CA GLN A 224 -11.96 13.01 -5.15
C GLN A 224 -12.37 14.49 -5.18
N ARG A 225 -11.45 15.44 -5.41
CA ARG A 225 -11.79 16.86 -5.59
C ARG A 225 -12.72 17.08 -6.78
N ALA A 226 -12.41 16.46 -7.93
CA ALA A 226 -13.23 16.59 -9.14
C ALA A 226 -14.65 16.02 -8.95
N PHE A 227 -14.80 15.01 -8.09
CA PHE A 227 -16.09 14.43 -7.72
C PHE A 227 -16.73 15.07 -6.47
N GLY A 228 -16.23 16.22 -6.00
CA GLY A 228 -16.80 16.99 -4.89
C GLY A 228 -16.63 16.33 -3.51
N GLN A 229 -15.68 15.41 -3.37
CA GLN A 229 -15.36 14.75 -2.11
C GLN A 229 -14.18 15.43 -1.41
N LYS A 230 -14.06 15.22 -0.09
CA LYS A 230 -12.86 15.58 0.65
C LYS A 230 -11.69 14.69 0.19
N PRO A 231 -10.54 15.29 -0.21
CA PRO A 231 -9.42 14.49 -0.69
C PRO A 231 -8.79 13.70 0.46
N GLN A 232 -8.44 12.45 0.19
CA GLN A 232 -7.74 11.56 1.11
C GLN A 232 -6.32 12.05 1.43
N PHE A 233 -5.74 11.56 2.52
CA PHE A 233 -4.31 11.65 2.76
C PHE A 233 -3.59 10.45 2.14
N GLY A 234 -2.44 10.71 1.52
CA GLY A 234 -1.54 9.66 1.07
C GLY A 234 -0.50 9.38 2.14
N MET A 235 -0.37 8.13 2.56
CA MET A 235 0.58 7.70 3.57
C MET A 235 1.50 6.65 2.96
N LEU A 236 2.78 7.01 2.80
CA LEU A 236 3.76 6.20 2.12
C LEU A 236 4.70 5.51 3.11
N LEU A 237 4.90 4.22 2.88
CA LEU A 237 5.86 3.42 3.62
C LEU A 237 7.01 3.01 2.70
N PRO A 238 8.23 2.84 3.23
CA PRO A 238 9.36 2.43 2.43
C PRO A 238 9.17 1.04 1.86
N ILE A 239 9.75 0.83 0.69
CA ILE A 239 9.81 -0.48 0.06
C ILE A 239 10.95 -1.27 0.70
N LEU A 240 10.66 -2.46 1.20
CA LEU A 240 11.68 -3.30 1.82
C LEU A 240 12.72 -3.75 0.79
N VAL A 241 13.98 -3.55 1.11
CA VAL A 241 15.10 -4.10 0.34
C VAL A 241 15.12 -5.62 0.55
N GLY A 242 15.33 -6.38 -0.50
CA GLY A 242 15.36 -7.84 -0.43
C GLY A 242 16.65 -8.40 0.18
N LEU A 243 16.72 -9.72 0.28
CA LEU A 243 17.87 -10.43 0.88
C LEU A 243 19.18 -10.23 0.11
N ASP A 244 19.13 -9.74 -1.12
CA ASP A 244 20.31 -9.36 -1.92
C ASP A 244 20.97 -8.03 -1.46
N GLY A 245 20.36 -7.33 -0.52
CA GLY A 245 20.89 -6.11 0.09
C GLY A 245 20.83 -4.85 -0.77
N THR A 246 20.29 -4.92 -1.99
CA THR A 246 20.35 -3.77 -2.93
C THR A 246 19.04 -3.49 -3.66
N ARG A 247 18.32 -4.52 -4.06
CA ARG A 247 17.09 -4.38 -4.85
C ARG A 247 15.87 -4.55 -3.96
N LYS A 248 14.75 -3.98 -4.39
CA LYS A 248 13.48 -4.18 -3.68
C LYS A 248 13.16 -5.67 -3.54
N MET A 249 12.55 -6.04 -2.42
CA MET A 249 12.07 -7.39 -2.22
C MET A 249 10.99 -7.73 -3.26
N SER A 250 11.24 -8.78 -4.06
CA SER A 250 10.34 -9.19 -5.13
C SER A 250 10.54 -10.66 -5.51
N LYS A 251 9.45 -11.39 -5.77
CA LYS A 251 9.50 -12.77 -6.25
C LYS A 251 10.31 -12.93 -7.51
N SER A 252 10.15 -12.01 -8.47
CA SER A 252 10.89 -12.06 -9.74
C SER A 252 12.40 -11.89 -9.60
N LEU A 253 12.86 -11.49 -8.40
CA LEU A 253 14.28 -11.31 -8.08
C LEU A 253 14.81 -12.39 -7.15
N ASP A 254 13.97 -13.34 -6.73
CA ASP A 254 14.30 -14.44 -5.81
C ASP A 254 15.00 -13.99 -4.52
N ASN A 255 14.61 -12.80 -4.00
CA ASN A 255 15.20 -12.16 -2.82
C ASN A 255 14.17 -11.96 -1.71
N ILE A 256 13.16 -12.84 -1.62
CA ILE A 256 12.02 -12.72 -0.71
C ILE A 256 12.13 -13.64 0.51
N VAL A 257 11.40 -13.26 1.55
CA VAL A 257 10.93 -14.13 2.63
C VAL A 257 9.40 -14.16 2.55
N GLY A 258 8.82 -15.32 2.22
CA GLY A 258 7.37 -15.51 2.14
C GLY A 258 6.76 -15.62 3.54
N ILE A 259 5.54 -15.10 3.74
CA ILE A 259 4.88 -15.19 5.06
C ILE A 259 4.32 -16.60 5.36
N ASN A 260 4.20 -17.45 4.37
CA ASN A 260 3.76 -18.84 4.49
C ASN A 260 4.91 -19.85 4.52
N GLU A 261 6.16 -19.39 4.54
CA GLU A 261 7.29 -20.28 4.70
C GLU A 261 7.30 -20.88 6.11
N ASP A 262 7.85 -22.07 6.25
CA ASP A 262 8.06 -22.64 7.58
C ASP A 262 9.06 -21.81 8.40
N SER A 263 8.93 -21.85 9.71
CA SER A 263 9.70 -21.00 10.63
C SER A 263 11.22 -21.16 10.47
N LEU A 264 11.71 -22.38 10.16
CA LEU A 264 13.14 -22.63 9.98
C LEU A 264 13.65 -22.00 8.70
N SER A 265 12.88 -22.07 7.62
CA SER A 265 13.20 -21.43 6.34
C SER A 265 13.22 -19.91 6.48
N MET A 266 12.21 -19.33 7.14
CA MET A 266 12.16 -17.89 7.42
C MET A 266 13.37 -17.45 8.26
N TYR A 267 13.66 -18.16 9.35
CA TYR A 267 14.82 -17.91 10.21
C TYR A 267 16.13 -17.90 9.40
N SER A 268 16.36 -18.98 8.63
CA SER A 268 17.59 -19.14 7.83
C SER A 268 17.79 -18.05 6.77
N LYS A 269 16.69 -17.45 6.29
CA LYS A 269 16.72 -16.33 5.36
C LYS A 269 16.98 -15.00 6.07
N LEU A 270 16.28 -14.76 7.19
CA LEU A 270 16.41 -13.53 7.97
C LEU A 270 17.79 -13.40 8.61
N GLU A 271 18.42 -14.52 9.01
CA GLU A 271 19.79 -14.54 9.53
C GLU A 271 20.84 -14.08 8.49
N LYS A 272 20.49 -14.07 7.20
CA LYS A 272 21.36 -13.62 6.10
C LYS A 272 21.15 -12.17 5.69
N VAL A 273 20.22 -11.47 6.31
CA VAL A 273 19.98 -10.04 6.03
C VAL A 273 21.27 -9.26 6.31
N PRO A 274 21.72 -8.40 5.38
CA PRO A 274 22.91 -7.57 5.57
C PRO A 274 22.83 -6.69 6.82
N ASP A 275 23.94 -6.53 7.53
CA ASP A 275 24.01 -5.83 8.82
C ASP A 275 23.45 -4.40 8.76
N ASP A 276 23.64 -3.69 7.66
CA ASP A 276 23.14 -2.33 7.41
C ASP A 276 21.62 -2.26 7.25
N LEU A 277 20.96 -3.38 6.94
CA LEU A 277 19.51 -3.46 6.80
C LEU A 277 18.78 -3.95 8.05
N VAL A 278 19.46 -4.55 9.01
CA VAL A 278 18.84 -5.17 10.20
C VAL A 278 17.93 -4.20 10.95
N PHE A 279 18.39 -2.98 11.23
CA PHE A 279 17.59 -1.99 11.94
C PHE A 279 16.40 -1.49 11.12
N SER A 280 16.54 -1.41 9.80
CA SER A 280 15.43 -1.08 8.92
C SER A 280 14.35 -2.16 8.96
N TYR A 281 14.75 -3.43 8.87
CA TYR A 281 13.84 -4.56 8.99
C TYR A 281 13.10 -4.57 10.33
N LEU A 282 13.81 -4.40 11.44
CA LEU A 282 13.22 -4.32 12.78
C LEU A 282 12.21 -3.18 12.90
N ASN A 283 12.57 -2.00 12.40
CA ASN A 283 11.68 -0.84 12.45
C ASN A 283 10.37 -1.06 11.68
N LEU A 284 10.45 -1.74 10.55
CA LEU A 284 9.32 -1.92 9.64
C LEU A 284 8.48 -3.16 9.97
N LEU A 285 9.11 -4.22 10.48
CA LEU A 285 8.49 -5.53 10.61
C LEU A 285 8.13 -5.92 12.05
N THR A 286 8.66 -5.20 13.06
CA THR A 286 8.39 -5.51 14.47
C THR A 286 7.83 -4.30 15.22
N ASN A 287 7.44 -4.49 16.48
CA ASN A 287 7.06 -3.41 17.40
C ASN A 287 8.14 -3.12 18.43
N GLU A 288 9.35 -3.72 18.28
CA GLU A 288 10.43 -3.58 19.22
C GLU A 288 10.91 -2.12 19.37
N ASN A 289 11.28 -1.75 20.59
CA ASN A 289 11.84 -0.42 20.84
C ASN A 289 13.33 -0.40 20.43
N LEU A 290 13.62 0.14 19.28
CA LEU A 290 14.99 0.17 18.74
C LEU A 290 15.99 0.89 19.64
N LYS A 291 15.54 1.78 20.53
CA LYS A 291 16.42 2.50 21.47
C LYS A 291 16.94 1.62 22.61
N GLU A 292 16.26 0.51 22.87
CA GLU A 292 16.60 -0.45 23.94
C GLU A 292 17.43 -1.63 23.41
N LEU A 293 17.58 -1.73 22.08
CA LEU A 293 18.34 -2.80 21.47
C LEU A 293 19.85 -2.47 21.42
N SER A 294 20.68 -3.50 21.39
CA SER A 294 22.12 -3.37 21.15
C SER A 294 22.39 -2.62 19.84
N SER A 295 23.46 -1.82 19.82
CA SER A 295 23.92 -1.18 18.59
C SER A 295 24.62 -2.15 17.62
N ASN A 296 24.87 -3.40 18.05
CA ASN A 296 25.47 -4.42 17.22
C ASN A 296 24.40 -5.14 16.37
N PRO A 297 24.40 -4.97 15.04
CA PRO A 297 23.39 -5.58 14.17
C PRO A 297 23.26 -7.10 14.34
N ARG A 298 24.39 -7.79 14.54
CA ARG A 298 24.39 -9.26 14.66
C ARG A 298 23.76 -9.78 15.95
N GLU A 299 23.84 -9.03 17.03
CA GLU A 299 23.14 -9.38 18.26
C GLU A 299 21.65 -9.18 18.11
N VAL A 300 21.26 -8.12 17.43
CA VAL A 300 19.86 -7.73 17.21
C VAL A 300 19.18 -8.59 16.14
N GLN A 301 19.94 -9.06 15.16
CA GLN A 301 19.44 -9.94 14.10
C GLN A 301 18.81 -11.23 14.64
N LYS A 302 19.34 -11.76 15.75
CA LYS A 302 18.74 -12.93 16.43
C LYS A 302 17.35 -12.69 16.99
N PHE A 303 16.99 -11.44 17.27
CA PHE A 303 15.64 -11.06 17.68
C PHE A 303 14.69 -10.92 16.49
N MET A 304 15.22 -10.62 15.32
CA MET A 304 14.43 -10.44 14.11
C MET A 304 14.05 -11.78 13.48
N ALA A 305 14.93 -12.75 13.56
CA ALA A 305 14.77 -14.09 13.00
C ALA A 305 14.10 -15.04 13.99
#